data_d4a019d8ce59cd61c123eb1f39a68860
#
_entry.id   d4a019d8ce59cd61c123eb1f39a68860
#
_cell.length_a   1.000
_cell.length_b   1.000
_cell.length_c   1.000
_cell.angle_alpha   90.00
_cell.angle_beta   90.00
_cell.angle_gamma   90.00
#
_symmetry.space_group_name_H-M   'P 1'
#
loop_
_entity.id
_entity.type
_entity.pdbx_description
1 polymer ?
#
loop_
_entity_poly.entity_id
_entity_poly.type
_entity_poly.pdbx_seq_one_letter_code
_entity_poly.pdbx_strand_id
1 'polypeptide(L)'
;SDFSLFKAGSSYQLKATVSGVDAPKVTWTSSDETVAAVSQDGTVTAVARGTATITAAVEGTELRASCTVRCKLPEDQPVSGGGNSSSQGSGNGGSSSQAPAADQTDLSAFYTQLSGDYEFPSFMQQADQELMEIFYPGLSAVSSQQMLVYVNQMSMNMGELALIEVTDSKDVDGVKAILQARIDGMINGGAWYPEPTRIWTECSRVVSNGNYILMVVHEQCDAIVDDFNALF
;
A
#
# COMPACT_ATOMS: atom_id res chain seq x y z
N SER A 1 14.02 -9.71 -6.07
CA SER A 1 12.55 -9.65 -5.95
C SER A 1 12.07 -8.35 -6.51
N ASP A 2 11.06 -8.38 -7.37
CA ASP A 2 10.44 -7.20 -7.97
C ASP A 2 9.40 -6.62 -7.01
N PHE A 3 9.20 -5.28 -7.03
CA PHE A 3 8.22 -4.61 -6.21
C PHE A 3 7.60 -3.39 -6.91
N SER A 4 6.51 -2.85 -6.35
CA SER A 4 5.82 -1.69 -6.90
C SER A 4 5.71 -0.58 -5.87
N LEU A 5 5.82 0.67 -6.33
CA LEU A 5 5.59 1.89 -5.55
C LEU A 5 4.40 2.65 -6.17
N PHE A 6 3.46 3.10 -5.35
CA PHE A 6 2.16 3.61 -5.80
C PHE A 6 1.94 5.10 -5.55
N LYS A 7 2.86 5.76 -4.83
CA LYS A 7 2.78 7.20 -4.51
C LYS A 7 4.12 7.87 -4.82
N ALA A 8 4.09 9.05 -5.42
CA ALA A 8 5.29 9.85 -5.60
C ALA A 8 5.93 10.19 -4.25
N GLY A 9 7.25 10.01 -4.15
CA GLY A 9 7.99 10.19 -2.91
C GLY A 9 7.92 9.01 -1.94
N SER A 10 7.10 7.96 -2.18
CA SER A 10 7.18 6.75 -1.37
C SER A 10 8.52 6.05 -1.58
N SER A 11 9.05 5.47 -0.51
CA SER A 11 10.36 4.84 -0.54
C SER A 11 10.31 3.41 0.00
N TYR A 12 11.26 2.59 -0.48
CA TYR A 12 11.45 1.21 -0.03
C TYR A 12 12.94 0.94 0.16
N GLN A 13 13.31 0.38 1.33
CA GLN A 13 14.68 0.02 1.66
C GLN A 13 15.03 -1.36 1.09
N LEU A 14 15.94 -1.40 0.13
CA LEU A 14 16.53 -2.65 -0.34
C LEU A 14 17.67 -3.08 0.58
N LYS A 15 17.80 -4.38 0.80
CA LYS A 15 18.90 -4.97 1.56
C LYS A 15 19.66 -5.95 0.67
N ALA A 16 20.95 -5.69 0.46
CA ALA A 16 21.86 -6.62 -0.20
C ALA A 16 22.54 -7.51 0.84
N THR A 17 22.44 -8.82 0.68
CA THR A 17 23.20 -9.78 1.48
C THR A 17 24.30 -10.36 0.60
N VAL A 18 25.56 -10.18 1.00
CA VAL A 18 26.72 -10.66 0.26
C VAL A 18 27.41 -11.75 1.08
N SER A 19 27.66 -12.91 0.45
CA SER A 19 28.36 -14.03 1.09
C SER A 19 29.76 -14.19 0.46
N GLY A 20 30.75 -14.49 1.28
CA GLY A 20 32.11 -14.81 0.81
C GLY A 20 32.99 -13.59 0.51
N VAL A 21 32.58 -12.40 0.92
CA VAL A 21 33.40 -11.17 0.81
C VAL A 21 33.43 -10.48 2.16
N ASP A 22 34.62 -10.19 2.69
CA ASP A 22 34.79 -9.45 3.93
C ASP A 22 34.53 -7.97 3.71
N ALA A 23 33.63 -7.38 4.53
CA ALA A 23 33.24 -5.97 4.49
C ALA A 23 32.84 -5.46 3.06
N PRO A 24 31.82 -6.06 2.41
CA PRO A 24 31.45 -5.71 1.04
C PRO A 24 30.95 -4.28 0.96
N LYS A 25 31.52 -3.48 0.05
CA LYS A 25 30.98 -2.16 -0.29
C LYS A 25 30.03 -2.32 -1.46
N VAL A 26 28.76 -2.03 -1.23
CA VAL A 26 27.69 -2.16 -2.22
C VAL A 26 27.40 -0.80 -2.83
N THR A 27 27.37 -0.74 -4.17
CA THR A 27 26.95 0.45 -4.91
C THR A 27 25.59 0.16 -5.55
N TRP A 28 24.66 1.12 -5.40
CA TRP A 28 23.32 1.03 -5.94
C TRP A 28 23.17 1.96 -7.15
N THR A 29 22.50 1.47 -8.19
CA THR A 29 22.20 2.25 -9.40
C THR A 29 20.79 1.96 -9.88
N SER A 30 20.13 3.00 -10.43
CA SER A 30 18.84 2.88 -11.12
C SER A 30 19.07 2.96 -12.63
N SER A 31 18.32 2.18 -13.39
CA SER A 31 18.29 2.31 -14.85
C SER A 31 17.60 3.57 -15.33
N ASP A 32 16.72 4.14 -14.48
CA ASP A 32 16.01 5.39 -14.76
C ASP A 32 15.67 6.12 -13.44
N GLU A 33 16.50 7.09 -13.08
CA GLU A 33 16.31 7.87 -11.86
C GLU A 33 15.13 8.85 -11.94
N THR A 34 14.63 9.11 -13.14
CA THR A 34 13.41 9.93 -13.32
C THR A 34 12.14 9.14 -13.01
N VAL A 35 12.21 7.82 -12.98
CA VAL A 35 11.12 6.92 -12.58
C VAL A 35 11.29 6.48 -11.13
N ALA A 36 12.48 5.99 -10.77
CA ALA A 36 12.82 5.57 -9.41
C ALA A 36 14.27 5.90 -9.10
N ALA A 37 14.49 6.78 -8.14
CA ALA A 37 15.82 7.10 -7.62
C ALA A 37 16.25 6.09 -6.56
N VAL A 38 17.56 5.81 -6.45
CA VAL A 38 18.10 4.97 -5.40
C VAL A 38 19.29 5.67 -4.71
N SER A 39 19.27 5.69 -3.38
CA SER A 39 20.36 6.23 -2.56
C SER A 39 21.43 5.16 -2.27
N GLN A 40 22.61 5.58 -1.78
CA GLN A 40 23.74 4.70 -1.52
C GLN A 40 23.50 3.70 -0.37
N ASP A 41 22.51 3.92 0.46
CA ASP A 41 22.06 3.00 1.51
C ASP A 41 21.05 1.95 1.01
N GLY A 42 20.65 2.03 -0.29
CA GLY A 42 19.68 1.12 -0.90
C GLY A 42 18.23 1.56 -0.77
N THR A 43 17.96 2.80 -0.34
CA THR A 43 16.59 3.35 -0.30
C THR A 43 16.16 3.75 -1.72
N VAL A 44 15.13 3.11 -2.23
CA VAL A 44 14.51 3.40 -3.54
C VAL A 44 13.32 4.31 -3.34
N THR A 45 13.25 5.42 -4.06
CA THR A 45 12.16 6.40 -3.98
C THR A 45 11.46 6.52 -5.33
N ALA A 46 10.13 6.44 -5.33
CA ALA A 46 9.32 6.66 -6.52
C ALA A 46 9.33 8.14 -6.92
N VAL A 47 9.70 8.44 -8.17
CA VAL A 47 9.77 9.80 -8.72
C VAL A 47 8.63 10.03 -9.72
N ALA A 48 8.48 9.17 -10.72
CA ALA A 48 7.45 9.26 -11.74
C ALA A 48 6.91 7.88 -12.11
N ARG A 49 5.78 7.84 -12.79
CA ARG A 49 5.19 6.60 -13.30
C ARG A 49 6.11 5.94 -14.32
N GLY A 50 6.32 4.64 -14.18
CA GLY A 50 7.16 3.86 -15.10
C GLY A 50 7.74 2.62 -14.44
N THR A 51 8.75 2.06 -15.10
CA THR A 51 9.48 0.88 -14.60
C THR A 51 10.97 1.18 -14.65
N ALA A 52 11.66 0.97 -13.55
CA ALA A 52 13.11 1.06 -13.45
C ALA A 52 13.71 -0.23 -12.91
N THR A 53 14.95 -0.53 -13.29
CA THR A 53 15.72 -1.64 -12.72
C THR A 53 16.75 -1.08 -11.74
N ILE A 54 16.68 -1.53 -10.49
CA ILE A 54 17.67 -1.20 -9.47
C ILE A 54 18.72 -2.29 -9.43
N THR A 55 19.98 -1.93 -9.52
CA THR A 55 21.10 -2.85 -9.50
C THR A 55 22.00 -2.55 -8.30
N ALA A 56 22.28 -3.59 -7.52
CA ALA A 56 23.32 -3.60 -6.51
C ALA A 56 24.58 -4.28 -7.07
N ALA A 57 25.72 -3.64 -6.97
CA ALA A 57 27.01 -4.20 -7.36
C ALA A 57 28.00 -4.12 -6.21
N VAL A 58 28.84 -5.15 -6.04
CA VAL A 58 29.89 -5.16 -5.03
C VAL A 58 31.20 -4.67 -5.65
N GLU A 59 31.76 -3.57 -5.11
CA GLU A 59 33.00 -2.99 -5.62
C GLU A 59 34.16 -3.98 -5.64
N GLY A 60 34.91 -3.97 -6.73
CA GLY A 60 36.06 -4.86 -6.92
C GLY A 60 35.75 -6.30 -7.26
N THR A 61 34.47 -6.62 -7.53
CA THR A 61 34.02 -7.96 -7.93
C THR A 61 33.06 -7.91 -9.12
N GLU A 62 32.80 -9.08 -9.72
CA GLU A 62 31.75 -9.24 -10.75
C GLU A 62 30.33 -9.47 -10.15
N LEU A 63 30.21 -9.46 -8.81
CA LEU A 63 28.96 -9.76 -8.11
C LEU A 63 27.98 -8.59 -8.27
N ARG A 64 26.82 -8.89 -8.83
CA ARG A 64 25.71 -7.95 -8.96
C ARG A 64 24.36 -8.67 -8.86
N ALA A 65 23.37 -7.96 -8.39
CA ALA A 65 21.98 -8.38 -8.34
C ALA A 65 21.07 -7.24 -8.75
N SER A 66 19.95 -7.54 -9.41
CA SER A 66 18.99 -6.51 -9.81
C SER A 66 17.57 -6.91 -9.45
N CYS A 67 16.71 -5.90 -9.30
CA CYS A 67 15.28 -6.06 -9.15
C CYS A 67 14.55 -4.99 -9.97
N THR A 68 13.33 -5.30 -10.38
CA THR A 68 12.47 -4.38 -11.12
C THR A 68 11.58 -3.62 -10.16
N VAL A 69 11.58 -2.30 -10.27
CA VAL A 69 10.67 -1.40 -9.54
C VAL A 69 9.65 -0.85 -10.52
N ARG A 70 8.37 -1.03 -10.21
CA ARG A 70 7.26 -0.47 -10.98
C ARG A 70 6.63 0.66 -10.19
N CYS A 71 6.81 1.90 -10.67
CA CYS A 71 6.16 3.07 -10.10
C CYS A 71 4.80 3.27 -10.78
N LYS A 72 3.74 2.82 -10.11
CA LYS A 72 2.34 2.92 -10.58
C LYS A 72 1.68 4.16 -9.96
N LEU A 73 2.20 5.35 -10.26
CA LEU A 73 1.69 6.60 -9.70
C LEU A 73 0.36 6.99 -10.37
N PRO A 74 -0.60 7.62 -9.64
CA PRO A 74 -1.79 8.21 -10.24
C PRO A 74 -1.43 9.22 -11.33
N GLU A 75 -2.28 9.38 -12.33
CA GLU A 75 -1.99 10.14 -13.56
C GLU A 75 -1.86 11.66 -13.37
N ASP A 76 -2.26 12.22 -12.21
CA ASP A 76 -2.39 13.67 -11.93
C ASP A 76 -1.56 14.18 -10.75
N GLN A 77 -0.34 13.70 -10.52
CA GLN A 77 0.55 14.35 -9.56
C GLN A 77 1.76 14.97 -10.31
N PRO A 78 1.77 16.30 -10.55
CA PRO A 78 2.97 16.95 -11.05
C PRO A 78 4.06 16.88 -9.98
N VAL A 79 5.15 16.19 -10.28
CA VAL A 79 6.36 16.20 -9.47
C VAL A 79 6.93 17.62 -9.41
N SER A 80 6.81 18.27 -8.25
CA SER A 80 7.49 19.53 -7.99
C SER A 80 8.98 19.27 -7.82
N GLY A 81 9.69 19.25 -8.96
CA GLY A 81 11.13 19.41 -8.99
C GLY A 81 11.47 20.85 -8.70
N GLY A 82 12.23 21.12 -7.64
CA GLY A 82 12.65 22.45 -7.24
C GLY A 82 13.41 23.21 -8.33
N GLY A 83 12.95 24.39 -8.65
CA GLY A 83 13.60 25.35 -9.52
C GLY A 83 12.93 26.72 -9.36
N ASN A 84 13.56 27.57 -8.58
CA ASN A 84 13.19 28.95 -8.31
C ASN A 84 13.11 29.79 -9.60
N SER A 85 12.01 30.47 -9.88
CA SER A 85 12.03 31.85 -10.42
C SER A 85 10.66 32.52 -10.39
N SER A 86 10.66 33.68 -9.85
CA SER A 86 9.63 34.71 -9.73
C SER A 86 9.04 35.18 -11.06
N SER A 87 7.73 35.45 -11.14
CA SER A 87 7.18 36.70 -11.65
C SER A 87 5.67 36.80 -11.45
N GLN A 88 5.28 37.99 -11.02
CA GLN A 88 3.92 38.49 -10.78
C GLN A 88 3.01 38.51 -12.01
N GLY A 89 1.71 38.40 -11.77
CA GLY A 89 0.68 38.77 -12.72
C GLY A 89 -0.72 38.67 -12.13
N SER A 90 -1.29 39.80 -11.81
CA SER A 90 -2.61 40.11 -11.23
C SER A 90 -3.78 39.69 -12.13
N GLY A 91 -4.94 39.33 -11.55
CA GLY A 91 -6.23 39.40 -12.27
C GLY A 91 -7.35 38.53 -11.75
N ASN A 92 -8.07 39.00 -10.77
CA ASN A 92 -9.52 39.10 -10.60
C ASN A 92 -10.48 37.91 -10.83
N GLY A 93 -11.15 37.48 -9.77
CA GLY A 93 -12.61 37.47 -9.65
C GLY A 93 -13.36 36.23 -10.08
N GLY A 94 -13.84 35.48 -9.10
CA GLY A 94 -14.89 34.48 -9.26
C GLY A 94 -15.16 33.75 -7.94
N SER A 95 -15.96 34.39 -7.07
CA SER A 95 -16.47 33.79 -5.84
C SER A 95 -17.42 32.64 -6.19
N SER A 96 -17.04 31.40 -5.93
CA SER A 96 -17.98 30.34 -5.61
C SER A 96 -17.53 29.78 -4.27
N SER A 97 -18.34 30.03 -3.26
CA SER A 97 -18.25 29.49 -1.92
C SER A 97 -18.34 27.96 -2.00
N GLN A 98 -17.19 27.32 -2.05
CA GLN A 98 -17.07 25.91 -1.75
C GLN A 98 -16.93 25.84 -0.23
N ALA A 99 -17.85 25.13 0.42
CA ALA A 99 -17.76 24.78 1.83
C ALA A 99 -16.36 24.17 2.09
N PRO A 100 -15.75 24.38 3.28
CA PRO A 100 -14.49 23.76 3.59
C PRO A 100 -14.64 22.26 3.39
N ALA A 101 -13.75 21.67 2.57
CA ALA A 101 -13.62 20.23 2.46
C ALA A 101 -13.43 19.71 3.90
N ALA A 102 -14.35 18.86 4.36
CA ALA A 102 -14.16 18.10 5.59
C ALA A 102 -12.80 17.40 5.45
N ASP A 103 -12.01 17.47 6.51
CA ASP A 103 -10.67 16.88 6.58
C ASP A 103 -10.77 15.41 6.15
N GLN A 104 -10.37 15.10 4.92
CA GLN A 104 -10.51 13.76 4.35
C GLN A 104 -9.50 12.87 5.04
N THR A 105 -9.96 11.84 5.74
CA THR A 105 -9.09 10.88 6.42
C THR A 105 -8.20 10.16 5.40
N ASP A 106 -6.88 10.29 5.51
CA ASP A 106 -5.90 9.64 4.64
C ASP A 106 -5.67 8.19 5.09
N LEU A 107 -6.32 7.24 4.40
CA LEU A 107 -6.19 5.81 4.69
C LEU A 107 -4.78 5.27 4.43
N SER A 108 -3.99 5.92 3.57
CA SER A 108 -2.59 5.53 3.35
C SER A 108 -1.70 5.92 4.52
N ALA A 109 -1.95 7.10 5.11
CA ALA A 109 -1.29 7.51 6.34
C ALA A 109 -1.67 6.59 7.51
N PHE A 110 -2.95 6.23 7.62
CA PHE A 110 -3.42 5.30 8.62
C PHE A 110 -2.80 3.90 8.46
N TYR A 111 -2.71 3.37 7.23
CA TYR A 111 -1.99 2.11 6.98
C TYR A 111 -0.52 2.16 7.43
N THR A 112 0.14 3.29 7.17
CA THR A 112 1.54 3.49 7.59
C THR A 112 1.67 3.47 9.11
N GLN A 113 0.74 4.09 9.83
CA GLN A 113 0.67 4.04 11.28
C GLN A 113 0.45 2.60 11.76
N LEU A 114 -0.58 1.91 11.25
CA LEU A 114 -0.85 0.52 11.62
C LEU A 114 0.36 -0.40 11.41
N SER A 115 1.09 -0.21 10.29
CA SER A 115 2.29 -1.01 9.99
C SER A 115 3.46 -0.72 10.93
N GLY A 116 3.46 0.41 11.63
CA GLY A 116 4.44 0.75 12.66
C GLY A 116 4.04 0.24 14.04
N ASP A 117 2.75 0.22 14.35
CA ASP A 117 2.21 -0.10 15.67
C ASP A 117 1.90 -1.60 15.83
N TYR A 118 1.61 -2.30 14.73
CA TYR A 118 1.23 -3.72 14.71
C TYR A 118 2.13 -4.54 13.79
N GLU A 119 2.43 -5.77 14.19
CA GLU A 119 3.28 -6.69 13.42
C GLU A 119 2.44 -7.48 12.41
N PHE A 120 2.29 -6.95 11.19
CA PHE A 120 1.65 -7.67 10.10
C PHE A 120 2.55 -8.74 9.48
N PRO A 121 1.98 -9.82 8.91
CA PRO A 121 2.77 -10.85 8.24
C PRO A 121 3.68 -10.30 7.16
N SER A 122 4.94 -10.74 7.13
CA SER A 122 6.02 -10.22 6.25
C SER A 122 5.73 -10.35 4.75
N PHE A 123 4.77 -11.20 4.37
CA PHE A 123 4.41 -11.49 2.97
C PHE A 123 3.11 -10.83 2.52
N MET A 124 2.59 -9.88 3.29
CA MET A 124 1.46 -9.07 2.85
C MET A 124 1.90 -8.15 1.70
N GLN A 125 1.10 -8.13 0.66
CA GLN A 125 1.30 -7.24 -0.49
C GLN A 125 0.00 -6.57 -0.87
N GLN A 126 0.09 -5.38 -1.42
CA GLN A 126 -1.09 -4.72 -1.96
C GLN A 126 -1.64 -5.53 -3.14
N ALA A 127 -2.95 -5.83 -3.10
CA ALA A 127 -3.62 -6.57 -4.15
C ALA A 127 -3.62 -5.77 -5.46
N ASP A 128 -3.18 -6.40 -6.54
CA ASP A 128 -3.41 -5.90 -7.89
C ASP A 128 -4.83 -6.28 -8.37
N GLN A 129 -5.17 -5.89 -9.59
CA GLN A 129 -6.51 -6.13 -10.12
C GLN A 129 -6.84 -7.62 -10.22
N GLU A 130 -5.88 -8.47 -10.56
CA GLU A 130 -6.09 -9.92 -10.67
C GLU A 130 -6.39 -10.53 -9.30
N LEU A 131 -5.63 -10.17 -8.27
CA LEU A 131 -5.85 -10.62 -6.89
C LEU A 131 -7.17 -10.09 -6.33
N MET A 132 -7.54 -8.85 -6.67
CA MET A 132 -8.83 -8.27 -6.27
C MET A 132 -10.00 -9.10 -6.84
N GLU A 133 -9.96 -9.48 -8.13
CA GLU A 133 -11.02 -10.28 -8.74
C GLU A 133 -11.08 -11.70 -8.18
N ILE A 134 -9.93 -12.28 -7.80
CA ILE A 134 -9.87 -13.63 -7.22
C ILE A 134 -10.37 -13.64 -5.77
N PHE A 135 -9.92 -12.68 -4.94
CA PHE A 135 -10.18 -12.71 -3.51
C PHE A 135 -11.40 -11.89 -3.07
N TYR A 136 -11.74 -10.85 -3.84
CA TYR A 136 -12.82 -9.91 -3.55
C TYR A 136 -13.67 -9.63 -4.80
N PRO A 137 -14.32 -10.64 -5.39
CA PRO A 137 -15.06 -10.49 -6.64
C PRO A 137 -16.07 -9.34 -6.56
N GLY A 138 -15.97 -8.40 -7.52
CA GLY A 138 -16.84 -7.23 -7.61
C GLY A 138 -16.39 -6.02 -6.81
N LEU A 139 -15.36 -6.11 -5.96
CA LEU A 139 -14.87 -4.96 -5.18
C LEU A 139 -14.25 -3.89 -6.09
N SER A 140 -13.54 -4.29 -7.14
CA SER A 140 -12.92 -3.38 -8.11
C SER A 140 -13.93 -2.56 -8.93
N ALA A 141 -15.20 -2.99 -8.98
CA ALA A 141 -16.27 -2.26 -9.67
C ALA A 141 -16.92 -1.18 -8.80
N VAL A 142 -16.61 -1.13 -7.50
CA VAL A 142 -17.16 -0.14 -6.57
C VAL A 142 -16.45 1.20 -6.76
N SER A 143 -17.22 2.29 -6.86
CA SER A 143 -16.66 3.64 -6.90
C SER A 143 -16.09 4.02 -5.54
N SER A 144 -14.79 4.21 -5.46
CA SER A 144 -14.08 4.56 -4.22
C SER A 144 -13.18 5.78 -4.39
N GLN A 145 -13.05 6.56 -3.33
CA GLN A 145 -12.10 7.65 -3.21
C GLN A 145 -10.70 7.11 -2.86
N GLN A 146 -10.66 6.11 -1.98
CA GLN A 146 -9.46 5.43 -1.55
C GLN A 146 -9.75 3.92 -1.45
N MET A 147 -8.82 3.09 -1.92
CA MET A 147 -8.93 1.63 -1.81
C MET A 147 -7.56 1.02 -1.62
N LEU A 148 -7.29 0.52 -0.43
CA LEU A 148 -6.06 -0.14 -0.04
C LEU A 148 -6.41 -1.54 0.44
N VAL A 149 -6.02 -2.55 -0.31
CA VAL A 149 -6.27 -3.95 0.04
C VAL A 149 -4.93 -4.68 0.07
N TYR A 150 -4.60 -5.25 1.21
CA TYR A 150 -3.37 -5.99 1.43
C TYR A 150 -3.70 -7.45 1.72
N VAL A 151 -3.13 -8.33 0.92
CA VAL A 151 -3.38 -9.76 0.97
C VAL A 151 -2.10 -10.55 1.20
N ASN A 152 -2.22 -11.69 1.83
CA ASN A 152 -1.15 -12.65 1.99
C ASN A 152 -1.45 -13.89 1.13
N GLN A 153 -0.58 -14.18 0.16
CA GLN A 153 -0.73 -15.32 -0.75
C GLN A 153 -0.15 -16.63 -0.21
N MET A 154 0.39 -16.63 0.99
CA MET A 154 0.95 -17.84 1.59
C MET A 154 -0.16 -18.77 2.06
N SER A 155 0.08 -20.09 1.97
CA SER A 155 -0.86 -21.12 2.44
C SER A 155 -1.15 -21.03 3.94
N MET A 156 -0.26 -20.40 4.72
CA MET A 156 -0.45 -20.05 6.11
C MET A 156 -0.85 -18.57 6.25
N ASN A 157 -1.88 -18.16 5.51
CA ASN A 157 -2.39 -16.78 5.57
C ASN A 157 -2.98 -16.50 6.97
N MET A 158 -2.27 -15.67 7.75
CA MET A 158 -2.66 -15.24 9.09
C MET A 158 -2.99 -13.75 9.16
N GLY A 159 -3.17 -13.08 8.02
CA GLY A 159 -3.50 -11.66 8.03
C GLY A 159 -3.88 -11.11 6.66
N GLU A 160 -4.92 -10.31 6.65
CA GLU A 160 -5.35 -9.47 5.53
C GLU A 160 -5.87 -8.13 6.07
N LEU A 161 -5.78 -7.08 5.26
CA LEU A 161 -6.27 -5.75 5.60
C LEU A 161 -6.90 -5.10 4.36
N ALA A 162 -8.10 -4.54 4.51
CA ALA A 162 -8.70 -3.67 3.52
C ALA A 162 -9.14 -2.36 4.19
N LEU A 163 -8.74 -1.24 3.60
CA LEU A 163 -9.11 0.12 3.98
C LEU A 163 -9.73 0.78 2.75
N ILE A 164 -11.00 1.14 2.84
CA ILE A 164 -11.78 1.62 1.68
C ILE A 164 -12.58 2.85 2.07
N GLU A 165 -12.55 3.89 1.24
CA GLU A 165 -13.46 5.01 1.28
C GLU A 165 -14.31 4.98 0.03
N VAL A 166 -15.60 4.64 0.17
CA VAL A 166 -16.54 4.65 -0.95
C VAL A 166 -16.98 6.06 -1.29
N THR A 167 -17.25 6.31 -2.57
CA THR A 167 -17.74 7.63 -3.03
C THR A 167 -19.18 7.90 -2.56
N ASP A 168 -20.01 6.86 -2.47
CA ASP A 168 -21.42 6.96 -2.08
C ASP A 168 -21.71 6.01 -0.91
N SER A 169 -22.32 6.54 0.15
CA SER A 169 -22.66 5.76 1.36
C SER A 169 -23.58 4.57 1.10
N LYS A 170 -24.34 4.57 0.01
CA LYS A 170 -25.18 3.42 -0.40
C LYS A 170 -24.37 2.17 -0.71
N ASP A 171 -23.06 2.32 -1.06
CA ASP A 171 -22.18 1.23 -1.45
C ASP A 171 -21.51 0.56 -0.23
N VAL A 172 -21.60 1.15 0.97
CA VAL A 172 -20.97 0.65 2.21
C VAL A 172 -21.38 -0.78 2.53
N ASP A 173 -22.68 -1.06 2.55
CA ASP A 173 -23.18 -2.39 2.90
C ASP A 173 -22.79 -3.44 1.85
N GLY A 174 -22.75 -3.07 0.57
CA GLY A 174 -22.28 -3.92 -0.51
C GLY A 174 -20.81 -4.28 -0.37
N VAL A 175 -19.98 -3.31 -0.05
CA VAL A 175 -18.55 -3.52 0.21
C VAL A 175 -18.33 -4.42 1.44
N LYS A 176 -19.03 -4.13 2.55
CA LYS A 176 -18.96 -4.98 3.75
C LYS A 176 -19.36 -6.44 3.45
N ALA A 177 -20.37 -6.66 2.63
CA ALA A 177 -20.78 -8.00 2.24
C ALA A 177 -19.71 -8.74 1.42
N ILE A 178 -19.01 -8.05 0.50
CA ILE A 178 -17.88 -8.63 -0.25
C ILE A 178 -16.74 -8.99 0.69
N LEU A 179 -16.37 -8.10 1.61
CA LEU A 179 -15.30 -8.33 2.58
C LEU A 179 -15.66 -9.47 3.54
N GLN A 180 -16.91 -9.55 4.00
CA GLN A 180 -17.39 -10.64 4.84
C GLN A 180 -17.38 -11.98 4.10
N ALA A 181 -17.76 -12.01 2.83
CA ALA A 181 -17.71 -13.23 2.02
C ALA A 181 -16.28 -13.79 1.89
N ARG A 182 -15.27 -12.92 1.87
CA ARG A 182 -13.86 -13.34 1.93
C ARG A 182 -13.53 -14.03 3.25
N ILE A 183 -13.94 -13.46 4.38
CA ILE A 183 -13.75 -14.04 5.70
C ILE A 183 -14.45 -15.40 5.78
N ASP A 184 -15.72 -15.46 5.38
CA ASP A 184 -16.52 -16.67 5.39
C ASP A 184 -15.91 -17.78 4.52
N GLY A 185 -15.38 -17.43 3.35
CA GLY A 185 -14.67 -18.35 2.47
C GLY A 185 -13.42 -18.95 3.11
N MET A 186 -12.66 -18.16 3.86
CA MET A 186 -11.47 -18.64 4.58
C MET A 186 -11.85 -19.55 5.76
N ILE A 187 -12.88 -19.20 6.51
CA ILE A 187 -13.37 -20.02 7.62
C ILE A 187 -13.92 -21.36 7.11
N ASN A 188 -14.65 -21.36 5.99
CA ASN A 188 -15.33 -22.54 5.45
C ASN A 188 -14.46 -23.45 4.57
N GLY A 189 -13.13 -23.30 4.58
CA GLY A 189 -12.22 -24.22 3.91
C GLY A 189 -11.06 -23.58 3.15
N GLY A 190 -10.95 -22.24 3.17
CA GLY A 190 -9.81 -21.52 2.61
C GLY A 190 -8.57 -21.58 3.52
N ALA A 191 -8.77 -21.61 4.82
CA ALA A 191 -7.70 -21.77 5.80
C ALA A 191 -7.51 -23.25 6.16
N TRP A 192 -6.37 -23.83 5.78
CA TRP A 192 -6.13 -25.29 5.86
C TRP A 192 -5.44 -25.73 7.16
N TYR A 193 -4.87 -24.79 7.91
CA TYR A 193 -4.14 -25.07 9.14
C TYR A 193 -4.88 -24.55 10.37
N PRO A 194 -4.73 -25.15 11.54
CA PRO A 194 -5.48 -24.75 12.74
C PRO A 194 -5.27 -23.29 13.13
N GLU A 195 -4.04 -22.80 13.07
CA GLU A 195 -3.74 -21.43 13.49
C GLU A 195 -4.32 -20.37 12.53
N PRO A 196 -4.12 -20.43 11.20
CA PRO A 196 -4.84 -19.57 10.28
C PRO A 196 -6.36 -19.63 10.45
N THR A 197 -6.95 -20.84 10.61
CA THR A 197 -8.39 -20.98 10.82
C THR A 197 -8.85 -20.25 12.08
N ARG A 198 -8.10 -20.35 13.18
CA ARG A 198 -8.38 -19.62 14.43
C ARG A 198 -8.36 -18.10 14.21
N ILE A 199 -7.30 -17.58 13.56
CA ILE A 199 -7.14 -16.15 13.28
C ILE A 199 -8.31 -15.64 12.42
N TRP A 200 -8.66 -16.34 11.35
CA TRP A 200 -9.79 -15.96 10.51
C TRP A 200 -11.15 -16.02 11.24
N THR A 201 -11.32 -16.96 12.17
CA THR A 201 -12.58 -17.15 12.91
C THR A 201 -12.71 -16.15 14.07
N GLU A 202 -11.66 -15.94 14.84
CA GLU A 202 -11.72 -15.21 16.10
C GLU A 202 -11.24 -13.76 15.95
N CYS A 203 -10.28 -13.52 15.04
CA CYS A 203 -9.53 -12.27 14.93
C CYS A 203 -9.76 -11.55 13.59
N SER A 204 -10.94 -11.69 12.99
CA SER A 204 -11.36 -10.93 11.82
C SER A 204 -12.50 -9.98 12.15
N ARG A 205 -12.47 -8.77 11.57
CA ARG A 205 -13.51 -7.75 11.76
C ARG A 205 -13.78 -7.04 10.44
N VAL A 206 -15.07 -6.71 10.19
CA VAL A 206 -15.49 -5.78 9.14
C VAL A 206 -16.33 -4.70 9.79
N VAL A 207 -15.81 -3.48 9.82
CA VAL A 207 -16.47 -2.31 10.42
C VAL A 207 -16.53 -1.15 9.44
N SER A 208 -17.40 -0.17 9.73
CA SER A 208 -17.47 1.05 8.93
C SER A 208 -17.79 2.26 9.79
N ASN A 209 -17.29 3.44 9.39
CA ASN A 209 -17.64 4.73 9.94
C ASN A 209 -17.89 5.68 8.76
N GLY A 210 -19.14 6.15 8.58
CA GLY A 210 -19.54 6.88 7.38
C GLY A 210 -19.25 6.10 6.12
N ASN A 211 -18.49 6.69 5.19
CA ASN A 211 -18.06 6.11 3.93
C ASN A 211 -16.78 5.25 4.05
N TYR A 212 -16.16 5.21 5.23
CA TYR A 212 -14.93 4.48 5.48
C TYR A 212 -15.21 3.09 5.98
N ILE A 213 -14.51 2.11 5.43
CA ILE A 213 -14.69 0.70 5.73
C ILE A 213 -13.33 0.08 6.03
N LEU A 214 -13.25 -0.68 7.11
CA LEU A 214 -12.11 -1.49 7.48
C LEU A 214 -12.50 -2.96 7.47
N MET A 215 -11.71 -3.79 6.80
CA MET A 215 -11.59 -5.22 7.12
C MET A 215 -10.20 -5.48 7.67
N VAL A 216 -10.11 -6.18 8.77
CA VAL A 216 -8.85 -6.60 9.36
C VAL A 216 -8.91 -8.06 9.79
N VAL A 217 -7.83 -8.79 9.50
CA VAL A 217 -7.58 -10.16 9.99
C VAL A 217 -6.22 -10.13 10.68
N HIS A 218 -6.23 -10.03 12.01
CA HIS A 218 -5.01 -9.84 12.81
C HIS A 218 -5.28 -10.19 14.27
N GLU A 219 -4.32 -10.74 15.01
CA GLU A 219 -4.50 -11.11 16.42
C GLU A 219 -4.98 -9.93 17.30
N GLN A 220 -4.56 -8.72 16.97
CA GLN A 220 -4.96 -7.49 17.66
C GLN A 220 -6.10 -6.76 16.91
N CYS A 221 -6.99 -7.48 16.24
CA CYS A 221 -8.04 -6.91 15.41
C CYS A 221 -8.93 -5.90 16.14
N ASP A 222 -9.23 -6.12 17.42
CA ASP A 222 -10.07 -5.21 18.20
C ASP A 222 -9.37 -3.86 18.47
N ALA A 223 -8.06 -3.88 18.79
CA ALA A 223 -7.26 -2.65 18.95
C ALA A 223 -7.16 -1.87 17.62
N ILE A 224 -6.97 -2.56 16.51
CA ILE A 224 -6.95 -1.94 15.17
C ILE A 224 -8.30 -1.30 14.82
N VAL A 225 -9.41 -1.92 15.21
CA VAL A 225 -10.77 -1.35 15.07
C VAL A 225 -10.94 -0.09 15.94
N ASP A 226 -10.40 -0.11 17.16
CA ASP A 226 -10.44 1.08 18.04
C ASP A 226 -9.63 2.23 17.44
N ASP A 227 -8.45 1.98 16.90
CA ASP A 227 -7.63 2.97 16.19
C ASP A 227 -8.34 3.51 14.94
N PHE A 228 -8.99 2.63 14.17
CA PHE A 228 -9.80 3.05 13.02
C PHE A 228 -10.96 3.98 13.43
N ASN A 229 -11.68 3.63 14.49
CA ASN A 229 -12.78 4.46 14.97
C ASN A 229 -12.30 5.80 15.56
N ALA A 230 -11.07 5.87 16.07
CA ALA A 230 -10.47 7.10 16.59
C ALA A 230 -10.09 8.12 15.50
N LEU A 231 -10.15 7.76 14.21
CA LEU A 231 -9.94 8.67 13.09
C LEU A 231 -11.11 9.66 12.87
N PHE A 232 -12.26 9.39 13.45
CA PHE A 232 -13.54 10.09 13.22
C PHE A 232 -14.15 10.58 14.52
#